data_f0ebab03d10d2e46db0c249a0fbd92e8
#
_entry.id   f0ebab03d10d2e46db0c249a0fbd92e8
#
_cell.length_a   1.000
_cell.length_b   1.000
_cell.length_c   1.000
_cell.angle_alpha   90.00
_cell.angle_beta   90.00
_cell.angle_gamma   90.00
#
_symmetry.space_group_name_H-M   'P 1'
#
loop_
_entity.id
_entity.type
_entity.pdbx_description
1 polymer ?
#
loop_
_entity_poly.entity_id
_entity_poly.type
_entity_poly.pdbx_seq_one_letter_code
_entity_poly.pdbx_strand_id
1 'polypeptide(L)'
;MVQNKNFKDISNQSWDSIIIGSGAGGLSAAICLSRAGHKVLLLEQHDVPGGWCHSFYLNGHRFTPGVHYIGLLGEGEATSNLYKGLGIANDLAFFRMNPDAYEHVHIGNHRFDYPDNPAELEARLISKFPEEEKGIKKYLKLIQLASEELYSLPYIKGFWKKLSLPYRTRHFGRYGLFSLKRVINWHIKDPLLKNILNIQCGDHGVQPRKAAFILHAALMFHYFKGGYYPMGGGGAMVKAMTNRFKEHGGVLKTSTSVKKILIEGDTSKKAVGVELEDGSRIFAKHLISNADVGITYNQLVGREHLSPKLKKKLDKTIYSCTSLMLFLTVDMDVKAAGLDSGNIWVMPDKDADTYYDEIMQKDLNTIEAFEGMFVSCTTLKDPTSFDGKHHCLEVITFIDYEPFESFKNEANERSESYLRFKEALIDKMIRGLEKVIPKVSEHIIHKELGTPITNEYYINTTKGNVYGTEKSLKHIGPFAYKSKSEIENLYLCGASILSHGVAGAGHSGVNTAAVILGCSPDELKEPEPDQELMILEAEGDPKDYPESILNKMNIRQKKMSDKEKTHA
;
A
#
# COMPACT_ATOMS: atom_id res chain seq x y z
N MET A 1 10.08 31.33 13.64
CA MET A 1 10.48 32.00 12.40
C MET A 1 11.90 31.60 12.00
N VAL A 2 12.08 30.38 11.47
CA VAL A 2 13.32 29.89 10.84
C VAL A 2 12.96 29.30 9.48
N GLN A 3 12.29 30.10 8.67
CA GLN A 3 11.92 29.75 7.29
C GLN A 3 12.31 30.94 6.43
N ASN A 4 13.34 30.87 5.62
CA ASN A 4 13.47 31.68 4.40
C ASN A 4 14.83 31.66 3.70
N LYS A 5 15.77 30.75 4.04
CA LYS A 5 17.05 30.69 3.30
C LYS A 5 17.10 29.62 2.19
N ASN A 6 16.21 28.60 2.23
CA ASN A 6 16.29 27.44 1.31
C ASN A 6 15.37 27.51 0.06
N PHE A 7 14.36 28.38 0.03
CA PHE A 7 13.42 28.42 -1.10
C PHE A 7 13.94 29.26 -2.28
N LYS A 8 14.66 30.35 -2.03
CA LYS A 8 15.29 31.15 -3.12
C LYS A 8 16.26 30.34 -3.98
N ASP A 9 16.82 29.27 -3.44
CA ASP A 9 17.80 28.44 -4.14
C ASP A 9 17.15 27.49 -5.17
N ILE A 10 15.95 26.96 -4.89
CA ILE A 10 15.24 26.04 -5.81
C ILE A 10 14.42 26.78 -6.89
N SER A 11 13.89 27.96 -6.60
CA SER A 11 13.10 28.76 -7.55
C SER A 11 13.93 29.41 -8.65
N ASN A 12 15.21 29.65 -8.37
CA ASN A 12 16.15 30.24 -9.34
C ASN A 12 16.84 29.21 -10.25
N GLN A 13 16.52 27.93 -10.10
CA GLN A 13 17.11 26.86 -10.90
C GLN A 13 16.13 26.39 -11.99
N SER A 14 16.67 25.96 -13.13
CA SER A 14 15.87 25.24 -14.14
C SER A 14 15.84 23.76 -13.80
N TRP A 15 14.66 23.17 -13.84
CA TRP A 15 14.43 21.75 -13.61
C TRP A 15 13.98 21.05 -14.88
N ASP A 16 14.45 19.81 -15.10
CA ASP A 16 13.90 18.99 -16.16
C ASP A 16 12.57 18.37 -15.70
N SER A 17 12.49 17.95 -14.44
CA SER A 17 11.29 17.32 -13.89
C SER A 17 11.01 17.81 -12.46
N ILE A 18 9.74 18.12 -12.19
CA ILE A 18 9.22 18.31 -10.82
C ILE A 18 8.25 17.18 -10.52
N ILE A 19 8.41 16.55 -9.36
CA ILE A 19 7.53 15.49 -8.87
C ILE A 19 6.82 15.99 -7.62
N ILE A 20 5.50 15.83 -7.58
CA ILE A 20 4.63 16.24 -6.48
C ILE A 20 4.23 14.99 -5.69
N GLY A 21 4.71 14.88 -4.45
CA GLY A 21 4.47 13.76 -3.53
C GLY A 21 5.53 12.66 -3.60
N SER A 22 6.09 12.33 -2.44
CA SER A 22 7.19 11.37 -2.26
C SER A 22 6.74 9.95 -1.89
N GLY A 23 5.50 9.55 -2.16
CA GLY A 23 5.07 8.15 -2.03
C GLY A 23 5.87 7.22 -2.94
N ALA A 24 5.71 5.90 -2.81
CA ALA A 24 6.49 4.90 -3.55
C ALA A 24 6.56 5.15 -5.07
N GLY A 25 5.45 5.60 -5.69
CA GLY A 25 5.42 5.94 -7.11
C GLY A 25 6.27 7.16 -7.45
N GLY A 26 6.16 8.23 -6.65
CA GLY A 26 6.94 9.45 -6.85
C GLY A 26 8.44 9.23 -6.67
N LEU A 27 8.84 8.48 -5.62
CA LEU A 27 10.24 8.11 -5.39
C LEU A 27 10.79 7.21 -6.50
N SER A 28 10.03 6.22 -6.97
CA SER A 28 10.46 5.36 -8.08
C SER A 28 10.67 6.16 -9.38
N ALA A 29 9.73 7.07 -9.71
CA ALA A 29 9.88 7.96 -10.87
C ALA A 29 11.10 8.89 -10.71
N ALA A 30 11.31 9.42 -9.50
CA ALA A 30 12.43 10.30 -9.18
C ALA A 30 13.79 9.62 -9.39
N ILE A 31 13.95 8.39 -8.91
CA ILE A 31 15.17 7.60 -9.10
C ILE A 31 15.42 7.35 -10.59
N CYS A 32 14.42 6.87 -11.32
CA CYS A 32 14.57 6.57 -12.75
C CYS A 32 14.95 7.81 -13.57
N LEU A 33 14.28 8.94 -13.35
CA LEU A 33 14.55 10.17 -14.07
C LEU A 33 15.91 10.77 -13.71
N SER A 34 16.29 10.80 -12.43
CA SER A 34 17.60 11.32 -12.02
C SER A 34 18.75 10.45 -12.52
N ARG A 35 18.60 9.11 -12.49
CA ARG A 35 19.57 8.19 -13.08
C ARG A 35 19.74 8.39 -14.58
N ALA A 36 18.68 8.78 -15.29
CA ALA A 36 18.74 9.13 -16.71
C ALA A 36 19.31 10.55 -16.99
N GLY A 37 19.79 11.25 -15.97
CA GLY A 37 20.44 12.56 -16.08
C GLY A 37 19.50 13.76 -16.02
N HIS A 38 18.20 13.56 -15.73
CA HIS A 38 17.30 14.69 -15.49
C HIS A 38 17.66 15.38 -14.17
N LYS A 39 17.61 16.70 -14.17
CA LYS A 39 17.62 17.49 -12.94
C LYS A 39 16.23 17.44 -12.30
N VAL A 40 16.10 16.64 -11.23
CA VAL A 40 14.80 16.31 -10.62
C VAL A 40 14.63 16.98 -9.27
N LEU A 41 13.49 17.68 -9.11
CA LEU A 41 13.01 18.21 -7.83
C LEU A 41 11.79 17.41 -7.38
N LEU A 42 11.87 16.81 -6.18
CA LEU A 42 10.77 16.10 -5.54
C LEU A 42 10.25 16.94 -4.37
N LEU A 43 8.98 17.32 -4.42
CA LEU A 43 8.30 18.15 -3.43
C LEU A 43 7.36 17.28 -2.59
N GLU A 44 7.50 17.37 -1.26
CA GLU A 44 6.68 16.65 -0.30
C GLU A 44 6.10 17.63 0.72
N GLN A 45 4.78 17.59 0.91
CA GLN A 45 4.09 18.49 1.85
C GLN A 45 4.40 18.14 3.32
N HIS A 46 4.55 16.84 3.61
CA HIS A 46 4.83 16.35 4.94
C HIS A 46 6.32 16.55 5.29
N ASP A 47 6.64 16.58 6.57
CA ASP A 47 8.04 16.68 7.07
C ASP A 47 8.81 15.37 6.88
N VAL A 48 8.09 14.24 6.75
CA VAL A 48 8.64 12.89 6.49
C VAL A 48 8.22 12.43 5.11
N PRO A 49 9.16 12.02 4.23
CA PRO A 49 8.81 11.47 2.93
C PRO A 49 8.23 10.05 3.03
N GLY A 50 7.55 9.60 1.97
CA GLY A 50 7.16 8.21 1.80
C GLY A 50 5.66 7.96 1.63
N GLY A 51 4.79 8.92 1.91
CA GLY A 51 3.35 8.71 1.89
C GLY A 51 2.96 7.53 2.78
N TRP A 52 2.13 6.60 2.32
CA TRP A 52 1.75 5.40 3.09
C TRP A 52 2.94 4.48 3.48
N CYS A 53 4.09 4.62 2.82
CA CYS A 53 5.29 3.81 3.14
C CYS A 53 6.12 4.40 4.29
N HIS A 54 5.79 5.57 4.84
CA HIS A 54 6.55 6.12 5.95
C HIS A 54 6.40 5.26 7.23
N SER A 55 7.31 5.44 8.17
CA SER A 55 7.17 4.93 9.53
C SER A 55 7.19 6.10 10.50
N PHE A 56 6.45 5.96 11.60
CA PHE A 56 6.44 6.93 12.68
C PHE A 56 6.64 6.25 14.03
N TYR A 57 6.85 7.04 15.08
CA TYR A 57 7.16 6.53 16.41
C TYR A 57 6.17 7.08 17.43
N LEU A 58 5.61 6.17 18.23
CA LEU A 58 4.81 6.50 19.41
C LEU A 58 5.51 5.92 20.63
N ASN A 59 5.86 6.76 21.60
CA ASN A 59 6.57 6.38 22.83
C ASN A 59 7.84 5.53 22.58
N GLY A 60 8.54 5.77 21.46
CA GLY A 60 9.73 5.03 21.08
C GLY A 60 9.50 3.72 20.32
N HIS A 61 8.26 3.32 20.12
CA HIS A 61 7.87 2.17 19.33
C HIS A 61 7.53 2.59 17.90
N ARG A 62 8.00 1.79 16.93
CA ARG A 62 7.81 2.07 15.50
C ARG A 62 6.52 1.44 14.99
N PHE A 63 5.80 2.22 14.18
CA PHE A 63 4.61 1.80 13.43
C PHE A 63 4.76 2.15 11.95
N THR A 64 4.09 1.35 11.10
CA THR A 64 4.15 1.50 9.63
C THR A 64 2.74 1.39 9.05
N PRO A 65 2.05 2.51 8.78
CA PRO A 65 0.61 2.51 8.53
C PRO A 65 0.18 1.88 7.20
N GLY A 66 1.08 1.66 6.26
CA GLY A 66 0.70 1.17 4.92
C GLY A 66 1.63 0.11 4.33
N VAL A 67 2.54 -0.47 5.13
CA VAL A 67 3.40 -1.58 4.69
C VAL A 67 3.27 -2.72 5.70
N HIS A 68 2.41 -3.69 5.42
CA HIS A 68 2.17 -4.81 6.32
C HIS A 68 2.82 -6.10 5.82
N TYR A 69 2.92 -6.29 4.52
CA TYR A 69 3.64 -7.37 3.85
C TYR A 69 3.79 -7.09 2.35
N ILE A 70 4.74 -7.76 1.72
CA ILE A 70 5.06 -7.60 0.30
C ILE A 70 5.33 -8.99 -0.25
N GLY A 71 4.87 -9.29 -1.45
CA GLY A 71 5.14 -10.55 -2.14
C GLY A 71 6.07 -10.40 -3.34
N LEU A 72 6.31 -11.51 -4.05
CA LEU A 72 7.15 -11.57 -5.25
C LEU A 72 8.58 -11.04 -5.04
N LEU A 73 9.19 -11.41 -3.90
CA LEU A 73 10.59 -11.05 -3.57
C LEU A 73 11.61 -12.15 -3.87
N GLY A 74 11.18 -13.31 -4.37
CA GLY A 74 12.08 -14.35 -4.84
C GLY A 74 12.95 -13.89 -6.02
N GLU A 75 13.98 -14.66 -6.32
CA GLU A 75 14.88 -14.36 -7.43
C GLU A 75 14.14 -14.31 -8.76
N GLY A 76 14.37 -13.25 -9.55
CA GLY A 76 13.73 -13.02 -10.84
C GLY A 76 12.25 -12.59 -10.75
N GLU A 77 11.68 -12.47 -9.56
CA GLU A 77 10.29 -12.03 -9.37
C GLU A 77 10.11 -10.53 -9.52
N ALA A 78 8.88 -10.11 -9.78
CA ALA A 78 8.58 -8.74 -10.21
C ALA A 78 8.99 -7.68 -9.19
N THR A 79 8.75 -7.90 -7.89
CA THR A 79 9.11 -6.94 -6.84
C THR A 79 10.61 -6.94 -6.56
N SER A 80 11.25 -8.12 -6.58
CA SER A 80 12.71 -8.26 -6.49
C SER A 80 13.39 -7.49 -7.63
N ASN A 81 12.94 -7.70 -8.87
CA ASN A 81 13.46 -7.00 -10.04
C ASN A 81 13.23 -5.49 -9.98
N LEU A 82 12.09 -5.04 -9.41
CA LEU A 82 11.86 -3.62 -9.18
C LEU A 82 12.92 -3.01 -8.27
N TYR A 83 13.21 -3.62 -7.13
CA TYR A 83 14.18 -3.08 -6.16
C TYR A 83 15.62 -3.18 -6.67
N LYS A 84 15.97 -4.28 -7.34
CA LYS A 84 17.25 -4.43 -8.02
C LYS A 84 17.44 -3.40 -9.13
N GLY A 85 16.41 -3.18 -9.94
CA GLY A 85 16.43 -2.20 -11.02
C GLY A 85 16.41 -0.75 -10.56
N LEU A 86 15.86 -0.46 -9.38
CA LEU A 86 15.98 0.86 -8.74
C LEU A 86 17.34 1.05 -8.04
N GLY A 87 18.17 0.01 -7.95
CA GLY A 87 19.47 0.04 -7.31
C GLY A 87 19.42 0.18 -5.79
N ILE A 88 18.36 -0.32 -5.15
CA ILE A 88 18.15 -0.21 -3.70
C ILE A 88 18.16 -1.56 -2.97
N ALA A 89 18.38 -2.67 -3.69
CA ALA A 89 18.25 -4.01 -3.10
C ALA A 89 19.27 -4.25 -1.99
N ASN A 90 20.52 -3.80 -2.16
CA ASN A 90 21.57 -3.94 -1.14
C ASN A 90 21.30 -3.14 0.15
N ASP A 91 20.45 -2.12 0.09
CA ASP A 91 20.08 -1.31 1.26
C ASP A 91 18.88 -1.88 2.02
N LEU A 92 18.29 -2.97 1.51
CA LEU A 92 17.08 -3.59 2.04
C LEU A 92 17.35 -4.99 2.56
N ALA A 93 16.73 -5.32 3.67
CA ALA A 93 16.60 -6.68 4.15
C ALA A 93 15.10 -6.94 4.43
N PHE A 94 14.66 -8.17 4.20
CA PHE A 94 13.30 -8.58 4.44
C PHE A 94 13.25 -9.82 5.32
N PHE A 95 12.25 -9.91 6.15
CA PHE A 95 11.90 -11.12 6.87
C PHE A 95 10.78 -11.83 6.12
N ARG A 96 10.98 -13.09 5.73
CA ARG A 96 9.93 -13.97 5.27
C ARG A 96 9.05 -14.30 6.46
N MET A 97 7.76 -14.05 6.31
CA MET A 97 6.76 -14.34 7.34
C MET A 97 6.58 -15.85 7.48
N ASN A 98 5.77 -16.29 8.45
CA ASN A 98 5.52 -17.69 8.72
C ASN A 98 5.18 -18.44 7.41
N PRO A 99 6.01 -19.40 6.95
CA PRO A 99 5.77 -20.10 5.69
C PRO A 99 4.54 -21.02 5.74
N ASP A 100 4.16 -21.48 6.93
CA ASP A 100 2.98 -22.32 7.14
C ASP A 100 1.69 -21.51 7.22
N ALA A 101 1.79 -20.20 7.58
CA ALA A 101 0.64 -19.34 7.78
C ALA A 101 1.04 -17.86 7.65
N TYR A 102 1.37 -17.37 6.46
CA TYR A 102 1.61 -15.93 6.29
C TYR A 102 0.33 -15.11 6.50
N GLU A 103 -0.84 -15.77 6.43
CA GLU A 103 -2.15 -15.24 6.81
C GLU A 103 -2.97 -16.29 7.56
N HIS A 104 -3.50 -15.88 8.71
CA HIS A 104 -4.51 -16.59 9.48
C HIS A 104 -5.90 -16.02 9.18
N VAL A 105 -6.80 -16.84 8.70
CA VAL A 105 -8.17 -16.43 8.35
C VAL A 105 -9.13 -16.89 9.44
N HIS A 106 -9.78 -15.94 10.08
CA HIS A 106 -10.79 -16.15 11.11
C HIS A 106 -12.17 -15.72 10.56
N ILE A 107 -13.05 -16.67 10.26
CA ILE A 107 -14.43 -16.41 9.84
C ILE A 107 -15.36 -16.99 10.88
N GLY A 108 -15.93 -16.14 11.73
CA GLY A 108 -16.64 -16.59 12.93
C GLY A 108 -15.75 -17.53 13.75
N ASN A 109 -16.20 -18.78 13.94
CA ASN A 109 -15.44 -19.82 14.65
C ASN A 109 -14.53 -20.64 13.71
N HIS A 110 -14.57 -20.42 12.43
CA HIS A 110 -13.73 -21.15 11.46
C HIS A 110 -12.35 -20.53 11.35
N ARG A 111 -11.35 -21.40 11.18
CA ARG A 111 -9.93 -21.02 11.02
C ARG A 111 -9.38 -21.67 9.77
N PHE A 112 -8.55 -20.93 9.02
CA PHE A 112 -7.81 -21.43 7.89
C PHE A 112 -6.50 -20.65 7.75
N ASP A 113 -5.39 -21.38 7.57
CA ASP A 113 -4.07 -20.82 7.46
C ASP A 113 -3.58 -20.91 6.02
N TYR A 114 -3.19 -19.76 5.45
CA TYR A 114 -2.62 -19.67 4.10
C TYR A 114 -1.12 -19.94 4.14
N PRO A 115 -0.66 -21.09 3.61
CA PRO A 115 0.76 -21.38 3.46
C PRO A 115 1.34 -20.61 2.28
N ASP A 116 2.65 -20.41 2.27
CA ASP A 116 3.37 -19.75 1.18
C ASP A 116 3.74 -20.69 0.01
N ASN A 117 3.08 -21.83 -0.06
CA ASN A 117 3.24 -22.83 -1.11
C ASN A 117 1.89 -23.13 -1.79
N PRO A 118 1.74 -22.85 -3.09
CA PRO A 118 0.47 -23.07 -3.79
C PRO A 118 -0.04 -24.52 -3.78
N ALA A 119 0.87 -25.49 -3.80
CA ALA A 119 0.50 -26.91 -3.76
C ALA A 119 -0.02 -27.30 -2.36
N GLU A 120 0.60 -26.78 -1.32
CA GLU A 120 0.14 -26.97 0.06
C GLU A 120 -1.20 -26.25 0.29
N LEU A 121 -1.37 -25.03 -0.23
CA LEU A 121 -2.65 -24.32 -0.20
C LEU A 121 -3.77 -25.15 -0.85
N GLU A 122 -3.53 -25.70 -2.05
CA GLU A 122 -4.48 -26.58 -2.73
C GLU A 122 -4.82 -27.79 -1.86
N ALA A 123 -3.82 -28.45 -1.27
CA ALA A 123 -3.99 -29.63 -0.43
C ALA A 123 -4.81 -29.32 0.84
N ARG A 124 -4.52 -28.23 1.52
CA ARG A 124 -5.26 -27.79 2.74
C ARG A 124 -6.72 -27.45 2.42
N LEU A 125 -6.96 -26.73 1.31
CA LEU A 125 -8.31 -26.41 0.88
C LEU A 125 -9.10 -27.67 0.54
N ILE A 126 -8.53 -28.64 -0.20
CA ILE A 126 -9.17 -29.91 -0.52
C ILE A 126 -9.44 -30.75 0.72
N SER A 127 -8.48 -30.80 1.66
CA SER A 127 -8.66 -31.53 2.92
C SER A 127 -9.84 -30.98 3.73
N LYS A 128 -10.01 -29.65 3.76
CA LYS A 128 -11.11 -28.99 4.45
C LYS A 128 -12.45 -29.05 3.71
N PHE A 129 -12.41 -29.05 2.38
CA PHE A 129 -13.59 -29.00 1.49
C PHE A 129 -13.48 -30.09 0.39
N PRO A 130 -13.54 -31.38 0.72
CA PRO A 130 -13.30 -32.46 -0.25
C PRO A 130 -14.34 -32.46 -1.40
N GLU A 131 -15.57 -32.05 -1.14
CA GLU A 131 -16.63 -31.96 -2.16
C GLU A 131 -16.35 -30.88 -3.22
N GLU A 132 -15.45 -29.92 -2.90
CA GLU A 132 -15.06 -28.82 -3.80
C GLU A 132 -13.71 -29.05 -4.52
N GLU A 133 -13.09 -30.23 -4.39
CA GLU A 133 -11.77 -30.55 -4.94
C GLU A 133 -11.62 -30.08 -6.40
N LYS A 134 -12.58 -30.45 -7.26
CA LYS A 134 -12.54 -30.09 -8.68
C LYS A 134 -12.64 -28.58 -8.92
N GLY A 135 -13.42 -27.90 -8.10
CA GLY A 135 -13.59 -26.45 -8.14
C GLY A 135 -12.33 -25.74 -7.70
N ILE A 136 -11.74 -26.15 -6.58
CA ILE A 136 -10.50 -25.63 -5.99
C ILE A 136 -9.36 -25.70 -7.02
N LYS A 137 -9.08 -26.90 -7.57
CA LYS A 137 -8.04 -27.10 -8.57
C LYS A 137 -8.20 -26.18 -9.78
N LYS A 138 -9.43 -26.07 -10.30
CA LYS A 138 -9.71 -25.19 -11.45
C LYS A 138 -9.54 -23.70 -11.11
N TYR A 139 -10.00 -23.29 -9.94
CA TYR A 139 -9.93 -21.88 -9.51
C TYR A 139 -8.49 -21.44 -9.27
N LEU A 140 -7.70 -22.20 -8.50
CA LEU A 140 -6.29 -21.88 -8.24
C LEU A 140 -5.46 -21.88 -9.54
N LYS A 141 -5.69 -22.85 -10.42
CA LYS A 141 -5.04 -22.88 -11.75
C LYS A 141 -5.43 -21.66 -12.60
N LEU A 142 -6.69 -21.21 -12.52
CA LEU A 142 -7.15 -20.01 -13.21
C LEU A 142 -6.47 -18.76 -12.67
N ILE A 143 -6.35 -18.61 -11.33
CA ILE A 143 -5.60 -17.53 -10.69
C ILE A 143 -4.17 -17.46 -11.25
N GLN A 144 -3.46 -18.59 -11.24
CA GLN A 144 -2.11 -18.68 -11.76
C GLN A 144 -2.02 -18.24 -13.23
N LEU A 145 -2.80 -18.87 -14.10
CA LEU A 145 -2.73 -18.61 -15.55
C LEU A 145 -3.13 -17.18 -15.92
N ALA A 146 -4.18 -16.64 -15.32
CA ALA A 146 -4.64 -15.27 -15.58
C ALA A 146 -3.60 -14.24 -15.13
N SER A 147 -2.93 -14.50 -14.00
CA SER A 147 -1.87 -13.62 -13.47
C SER A 147 -0.60 -13.69 -14.30
N GLU A 148 -0.15 -14.89 -14.67
CA GLU A 148 1.01 -15.07 -15.58
C GLU A 148 0.77 -14.36 -16.93
N GLU A 149 -0.43 -14.48 -17.48
CA GLU A 149 -0.82 -13.78 -18.70
C GLU A 149 -0.77 -12.25 -18.50
N LEU A 150 -1.31 -11.73 -17.40
CA LEU A 150 -1.27 -10.30 -17.06
C LEU A 150 0.17 -9.79 -16.93
N TYR A 151 1.02 -10.47 -16.16
CA TYR A 151 2.41 -10.08 -15.98
C TYR A 151 3.25 -10.22 -17.27
N SER A 152 2.82 -11.07 -18.22
CA SER A 152 3.49 -11.24 -19.51
C SER A 152 3.16 -10.13 -20.54
N LEU A 153 2.09 -9.35 -20.34
CA LEU A 153 1.63 -8.34 -21.30
C LEU A 153 2.70 -7.35 -21.75
N PRO A 154 3.54 -6.79 -20.86
CA PRO A 154 4.60 -5.85 -21.25
C PRO A 154 5.64 -6.47 -22.19
N TYR A 155 5.86 -7.78 -22.12
CA TYR A 155 6.88 -8.51 -22.90
C TYR A 155 6.39 -8.98 -24.27
N ILE A 156 5.13 -8.70 -24.63
CA ILE A 156 4.55 -9.06 -25.93
C ILE A 156 4.92 -7.97 -26.94
N LYS A 157 6.17 -8.02 -27.46
CA LYS A 157 6.70 -7.13 -28.50
C LYS A 157 6.81 -7.85 -29.84
N GLY A 158 6.68 -7.11 -30.95
CA GLY A 158 6.79 -7.63 -32.31
C GLY A 158 5.48 -8.15 -32.92
N PHE A 159 5.42 -8.11 -34.26
CA PHE A 159 4.21 -8.38 -35.04
C PHE A 159 3.59 -9.77 -34.75
N TRP A 160 4.38 -10.82 -34.81
CA TRP A 160 3.92 -12.20 -34.61
C TRP A 160 3.42 -12.46 -33.18
N LYS A 161 4.10 -11.86 -32.18
CA LYS A 161 3.65 -11.97 -30.78
C LYS A 161 2.34 -11.21 -30.56
N LYS A 162 2.15 -10.05 -31.20
CA LYS A 162 0.89 -9.29 -31.16
C LYS A 162 -0.26 -10.03 -31.86
N LEU A 163 0.00 -10.73 -32.96
CA LEU A 163 -0.99 -11.53 -33.66
C LEU A 163 -1.48 -12.70 -32.80
N SER A 164 -0.59 -13.31 -31.99
CA SER A 164 -0.93 -14.39 -31.07
C SER A 164 -1.51 -13.90 -29.72
N LEU A 165 -1.70 -12.59 -29.53
CA LEU A 165 -2.18 -11.99 -28.28
C LEU A 165 -3.48 -12.62 -27.76
N PRO A 166 -4.55 -12.82 -28.55
CA PRO A 166 -5.79 -13.42 -28.06
C PRO A 166 -5.60 -14.83 -27.48
N TYR A 167 -4.68 -15.61 -28.04
CA TYR A 167 -4.36 -16.95 -27.54
C TYR A 167 -3.50 -16.87 -26.26
N ARG A 168 -2.51 -15.98 -26.25
CA ARG A 168 -1.58 -15.78 -25.11
C ARG A 168 -2.24 -15.19 -23.88
N THR A 169 -3.36 -14.49 -24.06
CA THR A 169 -4.09 -13.80 -22.99
C THR A 169 -5.54 -14.29 -22.89
N ARG A 170 -5.77 -15.57 -23.23
CA ARG A 170 -7.12 -16.12 -23.31
C ARG A 170 -7.85 -16.16 -21.98
N HIS A 171 -7.15 -16.42 -20.87
CA HIS A 171 -7.76 -16.44 -19.54
C HIS A 171 -7.99 -15.00 -19.05
N PHE A 172 -7.00 -14.14 -19.21
CA PHE A 172 -7.15 -12.70 -18.96
C PHE A 172 -8.31 -12.10 -19.80
N GLY A 173 -8.37 -12.36 -21.11
CA GLY A 173 -9.40 -11.85 -22.00
C GLY A 173 -10.79 -12.39 -21.66
N ARG A 174 -10.90 -13.68 -21.26
CA ARG A 174 -12.17 -14.31 -20.91
C ARG A 174 -12.71 -13.86 -19.55
N TYR A 175 -11.85 -13.72 -18.55
CA TYR A 175 -12.27 -13.51 -17.15
C TYR A 175 -12.02 -12.08 -16.66
N GLY A 176 -11.15 -11.31 -17.30
CA GLY A 176 -10.73 -9.98 -16.87
C GLY A 176 -11.84 -8.93 -16.81
N LEU A 177 -12.96 -9.16 -17.52
CA LEU A 177 -14.14 -8.28 -17.53
C LEU A 177 -15.26 -8.75 -16.57
N PHE A 178 -14.99 -9.71 -15.70
CA PHE A 178 -15.95 -10.18 -14.71
C PHE A 178 -15.56 -9.81 -13.29
N SER A 179 -16.57 -9.67 -12.43
CA SER A 179 -16.33 -9.49 -11.01
C SER A 179 -15.82 -10.79 -10.36
N LEU A 180 -15.09 -10.63 -9.27
CA LEU A 180 -14.59 -11.73 -8.47
C LEU A 180 -15.72 -12.69 -8.04
N LYS A 181 -16.82 -12.17 -7.49
CA LYS A 181 -17.99 -12.96 -7.07
C LYS A 181 -18.52 -13.84 -8.21
N ARG A 182 -18.57 -13.31 -9.42
CA ARG A 182 -19.09 -14.06 -10.58
C ARG A 182 -18.15 -15.21 -10.95
N VAL A 183 -16.84 -14.95 -10.97
CA VAL A 183 -15.87 -15.98 -11.34
C VAL A 183 -15.77 -17.07 -10.27
N ILE A 184 -15.71 -16.69 -8.99
CA ILE A 184 -15.64 -17.68 -7.91
C ILE A 184 -16.89 -18.57 -7.87
N ASN A 185 -18.08 -18.01 -8.10
CA ASN A 185 -19.34 -18.78 -8.16
C ASN A 185 -19.42 -19.78 -9.31
N TRP A 186 -18.61 -19.64 -10.37
CA TRP A 186 -18.51 -20.63 -11.44
C TRP A 186 -17.73 -21.88 -11.04
N HIS A 187 -16.90 -21.78 -10.00
CA HIS A 187 -15.99 -22.85 -9.59
C HIS A 187 -16.34 -23.42 -8.22
N ILE A 188 -16.78 -22.60 -7.28
CA ILE A 188 -16.95 -22.92 -5.86
C ILE A 188 -18.43 -22.74 -5.49
N LYS A 189 -18.96 -23.69 -4.71
CA LYS A 189 -20.34 -23.65 -4.20
C LYS A 189 -20.39 -23.34 -2.71
N ASP A 190 -19.48 -23.92 -1.92
CA ASP A 190 -19.43 -23.78 -0.47
C ASP A 190 -19.26 -22.32 -0.05
N PRO A 191 -20.15 -21.76 0.80
CA PRO A 191 -20.10 -20.35 1.17
C PRO A 191 -18.89 -20.00 2.07
N LEU A 192 -18.46 -20.91 2.96
CA LEU A 192 -17.31 -20.68 3.82
C LEU A 192 -16.01 -20.66 2.97
N LEU A 193 -15.88 -21.59 2.03
CA LEU A 193 -14.76 -21.61 1.10
C LEU A 193 -14.71 -20.34 0.25
N LYS A 194 -15.86 -19.81 -0.21
CA LYS A 194 -15.90 -18.52 -0.91
C LYS A 194 -15.39 -17.39 -0.04
N ASN A 195 -15.79 -17.34 1.21
CA ASN A 195 -15.33 -16.31 2.15
C ASN A 195 -13.82 -16.44 2.41
N ILE A 196 -13.29 -17.65 2.58
CA ILE A 196 -11.84 -17.88 2.71
C ILE A 196 -11.13 -17.33 1.48
N LEU A 197 -11.53 -17.70 0.26
CA LEU A 197 -10.89 -17.24 -0.98
C LEU A 197 -11.11 -15.75 -1.30
N ASN A 198 -12.08 -15.10 -0.66
CA ASN A 198 -12.35 -13.66 -0.80
C ASN A 198 -11.70 -12.81 0.30
N ILE A 199 -11.06 -13.41 1.31
CA ILE A 199 -10.58 -12.66 2.48
C ILE A 199 -9.60 -11.55 2.10
N GLN A 200 -8.73 -11.81 1.13
CA GLN A 200 -7.78 -10.83 0.58
C GLN A 200 -8.45 -9.68 -0.22
N CYS A 201 -9.79 -9.62 -0.29
CA CYS A 201 -10.49 -8.42 -0.74
C CYS A 201 -10.18 -7.21 0.15
N GLY A 202 -9.78 -7.42 1.40
CA GLY A 202 -9.29 -6.39 2.28
C GLY A 202 -8.08 -5.64 1.71
N ASP A 203 -7.17 -6.33 1.04
CA ASP A 203 -5.96 -5.71 0.47
C ASP A 203 -6.24 -4.70 -0.65
N HIS A 204 -7.41 -4.73 -1.27
CA HIS A 204 -7.83 -3.72 -2.24
C HIS A 204 -9.10 -2.96 -1.84
N GLY A 205 -9.69 -3.30 -0.67
CA GLY A 205 -10.81 -2.59 -0.07
C GLY A 205 -12.09 -2.58 -0.90
N VAL A 206 -12.35 -3.64 -1.69
CA VAL A 206 -13.53 -3.72 -2.58
C VAL A 206 -14.20 -5.06 -2.42
N GLN A 207 -15.51 -5.04 -2.17
CA GLN A 207 -16.31 -6.25 -2.01
C GLN A 207 -16.32 -7.13 -3.28
N PRO A 208 -16.46 -8.45 -3.14
CA PRO A 208 -16.32 -9.42 -4.25
C PRO A 208 -17.20 -9.16 -5.47
N ARG A 209 -18.43 -8.63 -5.29
CA ARG A 209 -19.35 -8.34 -6.41
C ARG A 209 -18.88 -7.18 -7.29
N LYS A 210 -18.08 -6.24 -6.76
CA LYS A 210 -17.54 -5.07 -7.46
C LYS A 210 -16.09 -5.28 -7.88
N ALA A 211 -15.31 -5.99 -7.09
CA ALA A 211 -13.90 -6.25 -7.33
C ALA A 211 -13.68 -6.88 -8.72
N ALA A 212 -12.70 -6.38 -9.46
CA ALA A 212 -12.33 -6.98 -10.72
C ALA A 212 -11.54 -8.28 -10.47
N PHE A 213 -12.03 -9.40 -11.02
CA PHE A 213 -11.39 -10.70 -10.84
C PHE A 213 -9.89 -10.68 -11.13
N ILE A 214 -9.50 -10.03 -12.23
CA ILE A 214 -8.07 -10.03 -12.63
C ILE A 214 -7.14 -9.34 -11.63
N LEU A 215 -7.61 -8.30 -10.96
CA LEU A 215 -6.81 -7.61 -9.92
C LEU A 215 -6.70 -8.47 -8.67
N HIS A 216 -7.79 -9.13 -8.28
CA HIS A 216 -7.76 -10.05 -7.14
C HIS A 216 -6.90 -11.28 -7.45
N ALA A 217 -6.98 -11.82 -8.67
CA ALA A 217 -6.12 -12.93 -9.11
C ALA A 217 -4.63 -12.54 -9.03
N ALA A 218 -4.27 -11.36 -9.53
CA ALA A 218 -2.91 -10.85 -9.45
C ALA A 218 -2.45 -10.63 -8.00
N LEU A 219 -3.35 -10.22 -7.11
CA LEU A 219 -3.08 -10.06 -5.69
C LEU A 219 -2.83 -11.42 -5.01
N MET A 220 -3.71 -12.41 -5.19
CA MET A 220 -3.48 -13.76 -4.67
C MET A 220 -2.17 -14.35 -5.19
N PHE A 221 -1.90 -14.18 -6.49
CA PHE A 221 -0.66 -14.63 -7.11
C PHE A 221 0.57 -13.94 -6.52
N HIS A 222 0.44 -12.66 -6.16
CA HIS A 222 1.50 -11.89 -5.51
C HIS A 222 1.98 -12.55 -4.21
N TYR A 223 1.10 -13.23 -3.49
CA TYR A 223 1.39 -13.89 -2.22
C TYR A 223 1.47 -15.43 -2.32
N PHE A 224 1.38 -16.02 -3.50
CA PHE A 224 1.47 -17.48 -3.66
C PHE A 224 2.78 -18.10 -3.16
N LYS A 225 3.83 -17.29 -3.05
CA LYS A 225 5.13 -17.70 -2.50
C LYS A 225 5.46 -16.96 -1.20
N GLY A 226 4.42 -16.56 -0.47
CA GLY A 226 4.52 -15.96 0.84
C GLY A 226 4.54 -14.45 0.88
N GLY A 227 4.49 -13.95 2.11
CA GLY A 227 4.61 -12.56 2.46
C GLY A 227 5.96 -12.26 3.10
N TYR A 228 6.47 -11.07 2.86
CA TYR A 228 7.74 -10.59 3.40
C TYR A 228 7.54 -9.23 4.06
N TYR A 229 8.23 -8.98 5.15
CA TYR A 229 8.18 -7.71 5.86
C TYR A 229 9.55 -7.01 5.83
N PRO A 230 9.64 -5.72 5.49
CA PRO A 230 10.92 -5.03 5.43
C PRO A 230 11.50 -4.81 6.83
N MET A 231 12.75 -5.18 7.03
CA MET A 231 13.50 -4.84 8.24
C MET A 231 13.59 -3.32 8.39
N GLY A 232 13.06 -2.81 9.48
CA GLY A 232 12.95 -1.36 9.67
C GLY A 232 11.62 -0.79 9.20
N GLY A 233 10.66 -1.63 8.78
CA GLY A 233 9.35 -1.21 8.30
C GLY A 233 9.43 -0.43 6.99
N GLY A 234 8.33 0.18 6.57
CA GLY A 234 8.28 0.98 5.35
C GLY A 234 9.26 2.16 5.34
N GLY A 235 9.56 2.73 6.50
CA GLY A 235 10.53 3.82 6.62
C GLY A 235 11.94 3.46 6.15
N ALA A 236 12.36 2.19 6.30
CA ALA A 236 13.64 1.72 5.77
C ALA A 236 13.64 1.73 4.23
N MET A 237 12.55 1.32 3.61
CA MET A 237 12.38 1.37 2.16
C MET A 237 12.42 2.81 1.64
N VAL A 238 11.69 3.72 2.29
CA VAL A 238 11.71 5.16 1.96
C VAL A 238 13.12 5.73 2.08
N LYS A 239 13.85 5.35 3.12
CA LYS A 239 15.24 5.78 3.32
C LYS A 239 16.15 5.31 2.19
N ALA A 240 16.08 4.02 1.81
CA ALA A 240 16.85 3.46 0.70
C ALA A 240 16.55 4.21 -0.62
N MET A 241 15.25 4.37 -0.96
CA MET A 241 14.84 5.09 -2.17
C MET A 241 15.28 6.57 -2.15
N THR A 242 15.17 7.25 -1.01
CA THR A 242 15.56 8.65 -0.87
C THR A 242 17.08 8.82 -1.01
N ASN A 243 17.87 7.93 -0.42
CA ASN A 243 19.31 7.94 -0.54
C ASN A 243 19.72 7.74 -2.01
N ARG A 244 19.18 6.72 -2.67
CA ARG A 244 19.46 6.43 -4.08
C ARG A 244 19.09 7.60 -4.99
N PHE A 245 17.94 8.24 -4.75
CA PHE A 245 17.54 9.44 -5.47
C PHE A 245 18.57 10.58 -5.32
N LYS A 246 19.06 10.84 -4.08
CA LYS A 246 20.06 11.87 -3.80
C LYS A 246 21.43 11.53 -4.40
N GLU A 247 21.84 10.27 -4.41
CA GLU A 247 23.08 9.79 -5.04
C GLU A 247 23.11 10.10 -6.54
N HIS A 248 21.95 10.05 -7.20
CA HIS A 248 21.80 10.48 -8.59
C HIS A 248 21.63 12.01 -8.77
N GLY A 249 21.93 12.81 -7.74
CA GLY A 249 21.85 14.28 -7.79
C GLY A 249 20.44 14.85 -7.68
N GLY A 250 19.45 14.04 -7.31
CA GLY A 250 18.08 14.49 -7.08
C GLY A 250 17.93 15.35 -5.82
N VAL A 251 16.99 16.30 -5.86
CA VAL A 251 16.71 17.21 -4.75
C VAL A 251 15.34 16.91 -4.16
N LEU A 252 15.29 16.50 -2.89
CA LEU A 252 14.06 16.32 -2.12
C LEU A 252 13.86 17.53 -1.20
N LYS A 253 12.65 18.11 -1.23
CA LYS A 253 12.20 19.14 -0.29
C LYS A 253 10.93 18.65 0.41
N THR A 254 11.04 18.41 1.71
CA THR A 254 9.92 18.13 2.61
C THR A 254 9.33 19.43 3.16
N SER A 255 8.19 19.34 3.86
CA SER A 255 7.45 20.51 4.37
C SER A 255 7.22 21.57 3.29
N THR A 256 6.99 21.12 2.04
CA THR A 256 6.88 21.97 0.86
C THR A 256 5.63 21.57 0.07
N SER A 257 4.52 22.22 0.40
CA SER A 257 3.23 21.98 -0.23
C SER A 257 3.12 22.73 -1.56
N VAL A 258 2.70 22.00 -2.59
CA VAL A 258 2.32 22.57 -3.88
C VAL A 258 0.88 23.05 -3.80
N LYS A 259 0.66 24.34 -4.03
CA LYS A 259 -0.65 24.98 -4.05
C LYS A 259 -1.38 24.70 -5.37
N LYS A 260 -0.68 24.84 -6.49
CA LYS A 260 -1.23 24.55 -7.82
C LYS A 260 -0.16 24.26 -8.85
N ILE A 261 -0.56 23.58 -9.93
CA ILE A 261 0.21 23.39 -11.15
C ILE A 261 -0.08 24.58 -12.08
N LEU A 262 0.98 25.22 -12.58
CA LEU A 262 0.89 26.34 -13.49
C LEU A 262 0.57 25.83 -14.90
N ILE A 263 -0.54 26.30 -15.46
CA ILE A 263 -1.04 25.90 -16.77
C ILE A 263 -0.99 27.09 -17.72
N GLU A 264 -0.40 26.90 -18.89
CA GLU A 264 -0.37 27.88 -19.97
C GLU A 264 -1.16 27.37 -21.18
N GLY A 265 -1.47 28.31 -22.10
CA GLY A 265 -2.16 28.05 -23.37
C GLY A 265 -3.69 28.05 -23.25
N ASP A 266 -4.36 28.57 -24.26
CA ASP A 266 -5.82 28.66 -24.31
C ASP A 266 -6.46 27.42 -24.91
N THR A 267 -5.97 26.99 -26.07
CA THR A 267 -6.52 25.84 -26.81
C THR A 267 -5.78 24.54 -26.46
N SER A 268 -4.45 24.57 -26.38
CA SER A 268 -3.63 23.45 -25.93
C SER A 268 -3.08 23.79 -24.55
N LYS A 269 -3.59 23.11 -23.53
CA LYS A 269 -3.16 23.31 -22.14
C LYS A 269 -1.84 22.59 -21.89
N LYS A 270 -0.88 23.32 -21.28
CA LYS A 270 0.47 22.83 -20.99
C LYS A 270 0.86 23.15 -19.55
N ALA A 271 1.31 22.16 -18.82
CA ALA A 271 1.89 22.36 -17.50
C ALA A 271 3.35 22.85 -17.64
N VAL A 272 3.68 23.93 -16.96
CA VAL A 272 4.98 24.60 -17.08
C VAL A 272 5.74 24.72 -15.75
N GLY A 273 5.08 24.49 -14.62
CA GLY A 273 5.67 24.61 -13.30
C GLY A 273 4.65 24.42 -12.19
N VAL A 274 5.05 24.76 -10.98
CA VAL A 274 4.21 24.73 -9.77
C VAL A 274 4.28 26.07 -9.03
N GLU A 275 3.20 26.40 -8.33
CA GLU A 275 3.16 27.46 -7.33
C GLU A 275 3.06 26.82 -5.95
N LEU A 276 3.91 27.20 -5.04
CA LEU A 276 3.93 26.75 -3.65
C LEU A 276 2.96 27.58 -2.80
N GLU A 277 2.68 27.12 -1.57
CA GLU A 277 1.80 27.83 -0.63
C GLU A 277 2.31 29.24 -0.27
N ASP A 278 3.62 29.46 -0.29
CA ASP A 278 4.23 30.76 -0.04
C ASP A 278 4.22 31.71 -1.27
N GLY A 279 3.61 31.27 -2.38
CA GLY A 279 3.53 32.01 -3.65
C GLY A 279 4.77 31.87 -4.55
N SER A 280 5.81 31.17 -4.14
CA SER A 280 6.99 30.91 -4.97
C SER A 280 6.61 30.05 -6.18
N ARG A 281 7.18 30.36 -7.35
CA ARG A 281 6.96 29.62 -8.60
C ARG A 281 8.22 28.91 -9.05
N ILE A 282 8.09 27.65 -9.41
CA ILE A 282 9.19 26.80 -9.89
C ILE A 282 8.78 26.19 -11.23
N PHE A 283 9.65 26.32 -12.23
CA PHE A 283 9.37 25.88 -13.59
C PHE A 283 10.13 24.60 -13.94
N ALA A 284 9.51 23.74 -14.76
CA ALA A 284 10.12 22.51 -15.26
C ALA A 284 9.55 22.11 -16.63
N LYS A 285 10.28 21.24 -17.34
CA LYS A 285 9.83 20.67 -18.61
C LYS A 285 8.76 19.60 -18.42
N HIS A 286 8.82 18.83 -17.33
CA HIS A 286 7.90 17.74 -17.02
C HIS A 286 7.38 17.87 -15.58
N LEU A 287 6.08 17.75 -15.39
CA LEU A 287 5.41 17.74 -14.10
C LEU A 287 4.84 16.34 -13.87
N ILE A 288 5.18 15.72 -12.76
CA ILE A 288 4.69 14.39 -12.38
C ILE A 288 3.91 14.53 -11.06
N SER A 289 2.64 14.19 -11.06
CA SER A 289 1.84 14.13 -9.84
C SER A 289 1.74 12.69 -9.33
N ASN A 290 2.22 12.48 -8.12
CA ASN A 290 1.99 11.27 -7.34
C ASN A 290 0.90 11.48 -6.28
N ALA A 291 0.27 12.64 -6.27
CA ALA A 291 -0.90 12.93 -5.46
C ALA A 291 -2.14 12.19 -5.99
N ASP A 292 -3.17 12.08 -5.15
CA ASP A 292 -4.47 11.54 -5.53
C ASP A 292 -5.01 12.23 -6.80
N VAL A 293 -5.66 11.45 -7.67
CA VAL A 293 -6.15 11.99 -8.98
C VAL A 293 -7.20 13.08 -8.80
N GLY A 294 -8.03 13.00 -7.76
CA GLY A 294 -9.00 14.04 -7.42
C GLY A 294 -8.30 15.32 -6.97
N ILE A 295 -7.33 15.22 -6.08
CA ILE A 295 -6.49 16.33 -5.64
C ILE A 295 -5.74 16.92 -6.83
N THR A 296 -5.09 16.08 -7.64
CA THR A 296 -4.34 16.54 -8.83
C THR A 296 -5.21 17.37 -9.77
N TYR A 297 -6.38 16.87 -10.17
CA TYR A 297 -7.16 17.53 -11.20
C TYR A 297 -8.13 18.59 -10.67
N ASN A 298 -8.76 18.37 -9.50
CA ASN A 298 -9.74 19.32 -8.98
C ASN A 298 -9.09 20.50 -8.23
N GLN A 299 -7.93 20.27 -7.60
CA GLN A 299 -7.28 21.29 -6.76
C GLN A 299 -6.00 21.82 -7.42
N LEU A 300 -5.02 20.95 -7.71
CA LEU A 300 -3.72 21.42 -8.20
C LEU A 300 -3.76 21.96 -9.63
N VAL A 301 -4.52 21.33 -10.52
CA VAL A 301 -4.72 21.80 -11.90
C VAL A 301 -5.83 22.85 -11.98
N GLY A 302 -6.96 22.60 -11.33
CA GLY A 302 -8.18 23.39 -11.44
C GLY A 302 -9.10 22.87 -12.57
N ARG A 303 -10.38 22.73 -12.24
CA ARG A 303 -11.36 22.15 -13.18
C ARG A 303 -11.54 22.96 -14.46
N GLU A 304 -11.29 24.27 -14.42
CA GLU A 304 -11.37 25.18 -15.56
C GLU A 304 -10.44 24.78 -16.71
N HIS A 305 -9.32 24.14 -16.39
CA HIS A 305 -8.34 23.69 -17.39
C HIS A 305 -8.63 22.31 -18.00
N LEU A 306 -9.66 21.61 -17.50
CA LEU A 306 -9.97 20.22 -17.90
C LEU A 306 -11.00 20.15 -19.04
N SER A 307 -10.85 19.15 -19.92
CA SER A 307 -11.85 18.84 -20.93
C SER A 307 -13.17 18.37 -20.31
N PRO A 308 -14.31 18.54 -21.01
CA PRO A 308 -15.60 18.02 -20.55
C PRO A 308 -15.57 16.49 -20.30
N LYS A 309 -14.77 15.77 -21.08
CA LYS A 309 -14.59 14.32 -20.94
C LYS A 309 -13.90 13.96 -19.62
N LEU A 310 -12.83 14.65 -19.26
CA LEU A 310 -12.11 14.40 -18.00
C LEU A 310 -12.92 14.84 -16.79
N LYS A 311 -13.62 15.98 -16.85
CA LYS A 311 -14.58 16.43 -15.82
C LYS A 311 -15.62 15.34 -15.53
N LYS A 312 -16.27 14.82 -16.59
CA LYS A 312 -17.26 13.74 -16.46
C LYS A 312 -16.66 12.45 -15.90
N LYS A 313 -15.39 12.15 -16.21
CA LYS A 313 -14.68 10.99 -15.64
C LYS A 313 -14.44 11.19 -14.15
N LEU A 314 -13.95 12.36 -13.73
CA LEU A 314 -13.73 12.71 -12.33
C LEU A 314 -15.02 12.65 -11.50
N ASP A 315 -16.13 13.18 -12.03
CA ASP A 315 -17.44 13.15 -11.37
C ASP A 315 -17.99 11.74 -11.15
N LYS A 316 -17.54 10.78 -11.98
CA LYS A 316 -17.92 9.36 -11.88
C LYS A 316 -16.88 8.50 -11.16
N THR A 317 -15.77 9.08 -10.75
CA THR A 317 -14.71 8.35 -10.07
C THR A 317 -15.16 7.97 -8.66
N ILE A 318 -15.05 6.69 -8.36
CA ILE A 318 -15.26 6.15 -7.03
C ILE A 318 -13.88 5.88 -6.44
N TYR A 319 -13.66 6.35 -5.23
CA TYR A 319 -12.45 6.08 -4.46
C TYR A 319 -12.63 4.83 -3.61
N SER A 320 -11.53 4.21 -3.21
CA SER A 320 -11.58 3.08 -2.29
C SER A 320 -12.10 3.50 -0.91
N CYS A 321 -12.40 2.52 -0.08
CA CYS A 321 -12.73 2.77 1.32
C CYS A 321 -11.63 3.54 2.05
N THR A 322 -11.98 4.10 3.19
CA THR A 322 -11.04 4.58 4.19
C THR A 322 -10.93 3.59 5.35
N SER A 323 -10.14 3.90 6.37
CA SER A 323 -9.88 2.98 7.48
C SER A 323 -9.75 3.69 8.82
N LEU A 324 -10.04 2.93 9.88
CA LEU A 324 -9.49 3.16 11.22
C LEU A 324 -8.23 2.30 11.36
N MET A 325 -7.18 2.87 11.93
CA MET A 325 -5.92 2.18 12.20
C MET A 325 -5.56 2.36 13.67
N LEU A 326 -5.76 1.32 14.46
CA LEU A 326 -5.42 1.31 15.88
C LEU A 326 -3.98 0.78 16.05
N PHE A 327 -3.13 1.60 16.64
CA PHE A 327 -1.75 1.31 16.95
C PHE A 327 -1.64 1.02 18.46
N LEU A 328 -1.18 -0.17 18.80
CA LEU A 328 -1.07 -0.62 20.19
C LEU A 328 0.36 -1.03 20.50
N THR A 329 0.81 -0.69 21.70
CA THR A 329 1.95 -1.34 22.34
C THR A 329 1.45 -2.15 23.52
N VAL A 330 1.85 -3.43 23.59
CA VAL A 330 1.40 -4.37 24.62
C VAL A 330 2.60 -5.02 25.31
N ASP A 331 2.44 -5.40 26.59
CA ASP A 331 3.45 -6.07 27.41
C ASP A 331 3.13 -7.55 27.68
N MET A 332 2.33 -8.17 26.81
CA MET A 332 1.95 -9.58 26.90
C MET A 332 2.86 -10.47 26.04
N ASP A 333 2.91 -11.76 26.38
CA ASP A 333 3.47 -12.78 25.51
C ASP A 333 2.48 -13.06 24.36
N VAL A 334 2.68 -12.38 23.23
CA VAL A 334 1.81 -12.51 22.05
C VAL A 334 1.94 -13.87 21.37
N LYS A 335 3.10 -14.56 21.52
CA LYS A 335 3.28 -15.91 20.99
C LYS A 335 2.45 -16.92 21.78
N ALA A 336 2.45 -16.82 23.12
CA ALA A 336 1.57 -17.62 23.98
C ALA A 336 0.08 -17.33 23.72
N ALA A 337 -0.26 -16.13 23.25
CA ALA A 337 -1.61 -15.78 22.81
C ALA A 337 -1.95 -16.29 21.39
N GLY A 338 -1.04 -17.00 20.72
CA GLY A 338 -1.25 -17.63 19.41
C GLY A 338 -0.90 -16.77 18.21
N LEU A 339 -0.15 -15.67 18.39
CA LEU A 339 0.35 -14.86 17.28
C LEU A 339 1.73 -15.34 16.85
N ASP A 340 1.98 -15.21 15.56
CA ASP A 340 3.29 -15.37 14.93
C ASP A 340 3.57 -14.20 13.96
N SER A 341 4.46 -14.37 13.01
CA SER A 341 4.75 -13.35 12.00
C SER A 341 3.69 -13.25 10.89
N GLY A 342 2.70 -14.14 10.86
CA GLY A 342 1.54 -14.06 9.95
C GLY A 342 0.59 -12.92 10.32
N ASN A 343 -0.17 -12.47 9.35
CA ASN A 343 -1.29 -11.55 9.59
C ASN A 343 -2.54 -12.31 10.01
N ILE A 344 -3.45 -11.65 10.71
CA ILE A 344 -4.76 -12.22 11.01
C ILE A 344 -5.84 -11.40 10.31
N TRP A 345 -6.59 -12.04 9.42
CA TRP A 345 -7.81 -11.50 8.85
C TRP A 345 -9.03 -12.04 9.58
N VAL A 346 -9.83 -11.14 10.12
CA VAL A 346 -11.06 -11.47 10.86
C VAL A 346 -12.27 -11.00 10.09
N MET A 347 -13.25 -11.85 9.95
CA MET A 347 -14.55 -11.53 9.36
C MET A 347 -15.67 -12.31 10.08
N PRO A 348 -16.86 -11.73 10.28
CA PRO A 348 -17.99 -12.50 10.79
C PRO A 348 -18.40 -13.59 9.79
N ASP A 349 -19.07 -14.64 10.28
CA ASP A 349 -19.59 -15.72 9.44
C ASP A 349 -20.83 -15.26 8.67
N LYS A 350 -20.59 -14.44 7.64
CA LYS A 350 -21.57 -13.83 6.74
C LYS A 350 -21.01 -13.83 5.32
N ASP A 351 -21.90 -13.69 4.33
CA ASP A 351 -21.47 -13.39 2.94
C ASP A 351 -20.62 -12.11 2.91
N ALA A 352 -19.47 -12.16 2.27
CA ALA A 352 -18.52 -11.05 2.27
C ALA A 352 -19.13 -9.73 1.73
N ASP A 353 -19.94 -9.80 0.66
CA ASP A 353 -20.60 -8.59 0.13
C ASP A 353 -21.58 -7.99 1.14
N THR A 354 -22.33 -8.84 1.86
CA THR A 354 -23.28 -8.40 2.90
C THR A 354 -22.53 -7.72 4.05
N TYR A 355 -21.42 -8.29 4.50
CA TYR A 355 -20.61 -7.70 5.55
C TYR A 355 -20.04 -6.33 5.13
N TYR A 356 -19.50 -6.22 3.91
CA TYR A 356 -18.98 -4.94 3.40
C TYR A 356 -20.08 -3.87 3.31
N ASP A 357 -21.29 -4.23 2.86
CA ASP A 357 -22.42 -3.28 2.82
C ASP A 357 -22.83 -2.83 4.22
N GLU A 358 -22.90 -3.78 5.17
CA GLU A 358 -23.26 -3.44 6.55
C GLU A 358 -22.27 -2.46 7.17
N ILE A 359 -20.96 -2.73 7.08
CA ILE A 359 -19.94 -1.90 7.75
C ILE A 359 -19.83 -0.51 7.12
N MET A 360 -20.01 -0.40 5.79
CA MET A 360 -19.96 0.89 5.09
C MET A 360 -21.19 1.78 5.32
N GLN A 361 -22.31 1.22 5.77
CA GLN A 361 -23.56 1.96 6.02
C GLN A 361 -23.88 2.08 7.51
N LYS A 362 -23.09 1.46 8.38
CA LYS A 362 -23.41 1.34 9.80
C LYS A 362 -23.15 2.66 10.54
N ASP A 363 -24.11 3.07 11.35
CA ASP A 363 -23.86 4.13 12.34
C ASP A 363 -22.85 3.61 13.36
N LEU A 364 -21.66 4.20 13.36
CA LEU A 364 -20.56 3.80 14.23
C LEU A 364 -20.87 4.01 15.72
N ASN A 365 -21.89 4.82 16.07
CA ASN A 365 -22.33 4.97 17.45
C ASN A 365 -23.07 3.74 17.95
N THR A 366 -23.77 3.01 17.07
CA THR A 366 -24.65 1.89 17.44
C THR A 366 -23.92 0.53 17.54
N ILE A 367 -22.72 0.40 16.98
CA ILE A 367 -21.95 -0.84 17.09
C ILE A 367 -21.37 -0.99 18.50
N GLU A 368 -21.35 -2.21 19.02
CA GLU A 368 -20.70 -2.54 20.29
C GLU A 368 -19.22 -2.84 20.11
N ALA A 369 -18.88 -3.57 19.05
CA ALA A 369 -17.51 -3.95 18.69
C ALA A 369 -17.37 -4.06 17.17
N PHE A 370 -16.17 -3.85 16.65
CA PHE A 370 -15.85 -4.19 15.26
C PHE A 370 -15.67 -5.70 15.12
N GLU A 371 -16.38 -6.31 14.16
CA GLU A 371 -16.38 -7.76 13.94
C GLU A 371 -15.40 -8.19 12.85
N GLY A 372 -14.95 -7.27 12.01
CA GLY A 372 -13.97 -7.53 10.95
C GLY A 372 -12.79 -6.60 11.09
N MET A 373 -11.59 -7.19 11.02
CA MET A 373 -10.34 -6.45 11.14
C MET A 373 -9.17 -7.22 10.54
N PHE A 374 -8.15 -6.48 10.21
CA PHE A 374 -6.82 -7.00 9.93
C PHE A 374 -5.93 -6.72 11.14
N VAL A 375 -5.18 -7.72 11.60
CA VAL A 375 -4.27 -7.62 12.75
C VAL A 375 -2.86 -8.01 12.32
N SER A 376 -1.89 -7.20 12.68
CA SER A 376 -0.48 -7.40 12.35
C SER A 376 0.38 -7.14 13.58
N CYS A 377 1.24 -8.09 13.95
CA CYS A 377 2.24 -7.91 15.00
C CYS A 377 3.60 -7.58 14.36
N THR A 378 3.93 -6.31 14.24
CA THR A 378 5.13 -5.85 13.51
C THR A 378 6.43 -6.26 14.16
N THR A 379 6.46 -6.46 15.47
CA THR A 379 7.63 -6.93 16.22
C THR A 379 7.90 -8.43 16.09
N LEU A 380 6.91 -9.23 15.68
CA LEU A 380 7.12 -10.63 15.28
C LEU A 380 7.62 -10.73 13.83
N LYS A 381 7.14 -9.85 12.96
CA LYS A 381 7.60 -9.78 11.56
C LYS A 381 9.01 -9.24 11.40
N ASP A 382 9.38 -8.27 12.23
CA ASP A 382 10.72 -7.70 12.29
C ASP A 382 11.28 -7.84 13.71
N PRO A 383 11.93 -8.97 14.02
CA PRO A 383 12.51 -9.21 15.35
C PRO A 383 13.52 -8.14 15.78
N THR A 384 14.13 -7.40 14.85
CA THR A 384 15.04 -6.30 15.18
C THR A 384 14.33 -5.10 15.82
N SER A 385 13.00 -5.04 15.71
CA SER A 385 12.18 -4.00 16.32
C SER A 385 11.70 -4.34 17.72
N PHE A 386 11.82 -5.60 18.14
CA PHE A 386 11.47 -6.04 19.49
C PHE A 386 12.47 -5.55 20.52
N ASP A 387 12.00 -4.97 21.59
CA ASP A 387 12.84 -4.38 22.64
C ASP A 387 13.13 -5.32 23.81
N GLY A 388 12.65 -6.56 23.73
CA GLY A 388 12.79 -7.58 24.77
C GLY A 388 11.58 -7.71 25.70
N LYS A 389 10.58 -6.81 25.59
CA LYS A 389 9.41 -6.79 26.49
C LYS A 389 8.10 -6.47 25.77
N HIS A 390 8.11 -5.50 24.87
CA HIS A 390 6.90 -4.93 24.31
C HIS A 390 6.70 -5.34 22.85
N HIS A 391 5.46 -5.66 22.51
CA HIS A 391 5.05 -5.93 21.13
C HIS A 391 4.20 -4.79 20.57
N CYS A 392 4.32 -4.56 19.25
CA CYS A 392 3.56 -3.57 18.50
C CYS A 392 2.50 -4.27 17.65
N LEU A 393 1.24 -3.91 17.86
CA LEU A 393 0.12 -4.39 17.07
C LEU A 393 -0.45 -3.24 16.21
N GLU A 394 -0.75 -3.54 14.96
CA GLU A 394 -1.47 -2.67 14.04
C GLU A 394 -2.79 -3.35 13.70
N VAL A 395 -3.91 -2.71 14.06
CA VAL A 395 -5.25 -3.24 13.87
C VAL A 395 -6.03 -2.32 12.95
N ILE A 396 -6.50 -2.84 11.82
CA ILE A 396 -7.14 -2.04 10.77
C ILE A 396 -8.55 -2.55 10.55
N THR A 397 -9.51 -1.63 10.44
CA THR A 397 -10.84 -1.91 9.95
C THR A 397 -11.25 -0.88 8.89
N PHE A 398 -11.97 -1.35 7.86
CA PHE A 398 -12.46 -0.46 6.79
C PHE A 398 -13.82 0.12 7.18
N ILE A 399 -14.01 1.39 6.85
CA ILE A 399 -15.22 2.14 7.13
C ILE A 399 -15.51 3.14 6.02
N ASP A 400 -16.70 3.78 6.06
CA ASP A 400 -16.98 4.94 5.22
C ASP A 400 -16.42 6.22 5.85
N TYR A 401 -16.21 7.23 5.02
CA TYR A 401 -15.77 8.55 5.42
C TYR A 401 -16.90 9.39 6.06
N GLU A 402 -18.14 9.17 5.64
CA GLU A 402 -19.31 10.00 6.01
C GLU A 402 -19.43 10.29 7.51
N PRO A 403 -19.22 9.32 8.44
CA PRO A 403 -19.29 9.59 9.88
C PRO A 403 -18.30 10.63 10.41
N PHE A 404 -17.26 10.92 9.64
CA PHE A 404 -16.19 11.86 9.99
C PHE A 404 -16.33 13.24 9.33
N GLU A 405 -17.26 13.39 8.38
CA GLU A 405 -17.40 14.63 7.59
C GLU A 405 -17.70 15.85 8.48
N SER A 406 -18.51 15.67 9.52
CA SER A 406 -18.85 16.71 10.49
C SER A 406 -17.66 17.18 11.33
N PHE A 407 -16.66 16.33 11.53
CA PHE A 407 -15.46 16.64 12.33
C PHE A 407 -14.30 17.21 11.49
N LYS A 408 -14.45 17.33 10.18
CA LYS A 408 -13.36 17.73 9.29
C LYS A 408 -12.73 19.07 9.66
N ASN A 409 -13.54 20.04 10.04
CA ASN A 409 -13.05 21.37 10.44
C ASN A 409 -12.62 21.41 11.91
N GLU A 410 -13.11 20.50 12.74
CA GLU A 410 -12.84 20.43 14.17
C GLU A 410 -11.62 19.57 14.52
N ALA A 411 -11.26 18.60 13.66
CA ALA A 411 -10.17 17.67 13.92
C ALA A 411 -8.79 18.36 14.00
N ASN A 412 -8.58 19.42 13.23
CA ASN A 412 -7.37 20.21 13.31
C ASN A 412 -7.25 20.97 14.64
N GLU A 413 -8.38 21.32 15.26
CA GLU A 413 -8.47 21.97 16.55
C GLU A 413 -8.60 20.95 17.70
N ARG A 414 -8.68 19.65 17.40
CA ARG A 414 -8.88 18.56 18.36
C ARG A 414 -10.07 18.81 19.28
N SER A 415 -11.22 19.13 18.70
CA SER A 415 -12.43 19.39 19.48
C SER A 415 -12.72 18.24 20.46
N GLU A 416 -13.32 18.59 21.59
CA GLU A 416 -13.64 17.62 22.63
C GLU A 416 -14.65 16.56 22.15
N SER A 417 -15.57 16.93 21.27
CA SER A 417 -16.51 16.01 20.60
C SER A 417 -15.78 14.98 19.73
N TYR A 418 -14.82 15.42 18.93
CA TYR A 418 -14.01 14.53 18.11
C TYR A 418 -13.15 13.58 18.96
N LEU A 419 -12.53 14.09 20.03
CA LEU A 419 -11.72 13.24 20.91
C LEU A 419 -12.55 12.20 21.63
N ARG A 420 -13.77 12.54 22.11
CA ARG A 420 -14.71 11.55 22.70
C ARG A 420 -15.14 10.49 21.68
N PHE A 421 -15.46 10.91 20.45
CA PHE A 421 -15.83 9.97 19.39
C PHE A 421 -14.67 9.03 19.05
N LYS A 422 -13.45 9.56 18.95
CA LYS A 422 -12.24 8.78 18.71
C LYS A 422 -11.99 7.75 19.82
N GLU A 423 -12.11 8.13 21.09
CA GLU A 423 -11.93 7.22 22.21
C GLU A 423 -12.99 6.10 22.22
N ALA A 424 -14.25 6.43 21.94
CA ALA A 424 -15.31 5.43 21.81
C ALA A 424 -15.02 4.40 20.70
N LEU A 425 -14.43 4.84 19.58
CA LEU A 425 -14.02 3.93 18.50
C LEU A 425 -12.85 3.03 18.91
N ILE A 426 -11.87 3.56 19.65
CA ILE A 426 -10.77 2.78 20.21
C ILE A 426 -11.32 1.63 21.07
N ASP A 427 -12.23 1.94 21.99
CA ASP A 427 -12.83 0.93 22.87
C ASP A 427 -13.59 -0.15 22.08
N LYS A 428 -14.30 0.24 21.01
CA LYS A 428 -15.01 -0.70 20.12
C LYS A 428 -14.06 -1.60 19.34
N MET A 429 -12.92 -1.06 18.90
CA MET A 429 -11.87 -1.86 18.22
C MET A 429 -11.20 -2.82 19.19
N ILE A 430 -10.88 -2.39 20.42
CA ILE A 430 -10.29 -3.26 21.46
C ILE A 430 -11.25 -4.39 21.82
N ARG A 431 -12.56 -4.12 22.00
CA ARG A 431 -13.55 -5.18 22.26
C ARG A 431 -13.64 -6.20 21.11
N GLY A 432 -13.48 -5.76 19.88
CA GLY A 432 -13.38 -6.67 18.72
C GLY A 432 -12.10 -7.49 18.76
N LEU A 433 -10.97 -6.84 19.08
CA LEU A 433 -9.65 -7.47 19.14
C LEU A 433 -9.56 -8.53 20.26
N GLU A 434 -10.23 -8.34 21.38
CA GLU A 434 -10.27 -9.32 22.47
C GLU A 434 -10.86 -10.68 22.08
N LYS A 435 -11.72 -10.72 21.05
CA LYS A 435 -12.22 -11.98 20.47
C LYS A 435 -11.14 -12.74 19.71
N VAL A 436 -10.06 -12.07 19.33
CA VAL A 436 -8.92 -12.61 18.56
C VAL A 436 -7.73 -12.86 19.49
N ILE A 437 -7.44 -11.91 20.36
CA ILE A 437 -6.34 -11.93 21.32
C ILE A 437 -6.95 -11.74 22.72
N PRO A 438 -7.31 -12.81 23.40
CA PRO A 438 -7.95 -12.73 24.72
C PRO A 438 -7.10 -11.96 25.73
N LYS A 439 -7.75 -11.11 26.52
CA LYS A 439 -7.13 -10.27 27.57
C LYS A 439 -6.15 -9.21 27.05
N VAL A 440 -6.12 -8.92 25.76
CA VAL A 440 -5.22 -7.90 25.23
C VAL A 440 -5.43 -6.54 25.90
N SER A 441 -6.67 -6.19 26.28
CA SER A 441 -6.98 -4.91 26.92
C SER A 441 -6.26 -4.72 28.28
N GLU A 442 -5.99 -5.81 29.02
CA GLU A 442 -5.27 -5.79 30.30
C GLU A 442 -3.78 -5.48 30.13
N HIS A 443 -3.25 -5.62 28.90
CA HIS A 443 -1.83 -5.52 28.56
C HIS A 443 -1.48 -4.31 27.68
N ILE A 444 -2.44 -3.46 27.37
CA ILE A 444 -2.19 -2.27 26.56
C ILE A 444 -1.48 -1.20 27.39
N ILE A 445 -0.24 -0.87 27.02
CA ILE A 445 0.55 0.20 27.65
C ILE A 445 0.47 1.51 26.86
N HIS A 446 0.17 1.43 25.56
CA HIS A 446 -0.05 2.59 24.71
C HIS A 446 -1.04 2.28 23.59
N LYS A 447 -1.93 3.23 23.30
CA LYS A 447 -2.91 3.14 22.22
C LYS A 447 -3.03 4.48 21.49
N GLU A 448 -3.16 4.43 20.17
CA GLU A 448 -3.43 5.61 19.31
C GLU A 448 -4.26 5.17 18.11
N LEU A 449 -5.22 6.00 17.70
CA LEU A 449 -6.09 5.72 16.57
C LEU A 449 -5.87 6.72 15.43
N GLY A 450 -5.46 6.23 14.27
CA GLY A 450 -5.59 6.93 13.00
C GLY A 450 -7.02 6.82 12.47
N THR A 451 -7.63 7.96 12.12
CA THR A 451 -8.98 8.04 11.58
C THR A 451 -8.95 8.45 10.10
N PRO A 452 -10.07 8.41 9.36
CA PRO A 452 -10.14 8.93 8.00
C PRO A 452 -9.62 10.37 7.85
N ILE A 453 -9.83 11.22 8.86
CA ILE A 453 -9.29 12.59 8.86
C ILE A 453 -7.77 12.59 9.05
N THR A 454 -7.25 11.68 9.88
CA THR A 454 -5.80 11.46 10.01
C THR A 454 -5.19 11.05 8.68
N ASN A 455 -5.85 10.12 7.96
CA ASN A 455 -5.42 9.67 6.64
C ASN A 455 -5.43 10.82 5.63
N GLU A 456 -6.51 11.62 5.61
CA GLU A 456 -6.63 12.80 4.74
C GLU A 456 -5.54 13.83 5.05
N TYR A 457 -5.25 14.08 6.31
CA TYR A 457 -4.25 15.05 6.75
C TYR A 457 -2.82 14.66 6.33
N TYR A 458 -2.41 13.42 6.63
CA TYR A 458 -1.03 12.99 6.37
C TYR A 458 -0.77 12.58 4.92
N ILE A 459 -1.75 11.97 4.25
CA ILE A 459 -1.56 11.42 2.89
C ILE A 459 -2.16 12.32 1.83
N ASN A 460 -3.07 13.22 2.20
CA ASN A 460 -3.79 14.11 1.30
C ASN A 460 -4.51 13.35 0.18
N THR A 461 -5.33 12.37 0.56
CA THR A 461 -6.17 11.62 -0.38
C THR A 461 -7.63 12.02 -0.26
N THR A 462 -8.35 11.97 -1.37
CA THR A 462 -9.78 12.27 -1.41
C THR A 462 -10.54 11.37 -0.43
N LYS A 463 -11.18 11.97 0.59
CA LYS A 463 -11.92 11.27 1.65
C LYS A 463 -11.07 10.23 2.40
N GLY A 464 -9.79 10.50 2.62
CA GLY A 464 -8.88 9.62 3.35
C GLY A 464 -8.76 8.21 2.77
N ASN A 465 -9.00 8.02 1.45
CA ASN A 465 -8.95 6.72 0.81
C ASN A 465 -7.57 6.06 0.93
N VAL A 466 -7.56 4.73 1.09
CA VAL A 466 -6.30 3.99 1.35
C VAL A 466 -5.66 3.39 0.10
N TYR A 467 -6.45 3.12 -0.96
CA TYR A 467 -5.98 2.41 -2.16
C TYR A 467 -6.11 3.21 -3.46
N GLY A 468 -6.41 4.52 -3.39
CA GLY A 468 -6.67 5.34 -4.56
C GLY A 468 -8.07 5.08 -5.14
N THR A 469 -8.20 5.06 -6.47
CA THR A 469 -9.48 4.74 -7.12
C THR A 469 -9.91 3.29 -6.83
N GLU A 470 -11.22 3.08 -6.67
CA GLU A 470 -11.82 1.75 -6.41
C GLU A 470 -11.32 0.71 -7.44
N LYS A 471 -10.94 -0.48 -6.99
CA LYS A 471 -10.40 -1.56 -7.84
C LYS A 471 -11.51 -2.40 -8.49
N SER A 472 -12.57 -1.72 -8.95
CA SER A 472 -13.69 -2.32 -9.68
C SER A 472 -13.48 -2.27 -11.20
N LEU A 473 -14.31 -3.01 -11.92
CA LEU A 473 -14.31 -3.01 -13.39
C LEU A 473 -14.49 -1.62 -14.03
N LYS A 474 -15.02 -0.65 -13.27
CA LYS A 474 -15.23 0.73 -13.73
C LYS A 474 -13.94 1.57 -13.77
N HIS A 475 -12.89 1.13 -13.08
CA HIS A 475 -11.66 1.93 -12.88
C HIS A 475 -10.37 1.22 -13.29
N ILE A 476 -10.47 0.04 -13.95
CA ILE A 476 -9.31 -0.71 -14.42
C ILE A 476 -9.21 -0.74 -15.95
N GLY A 477 -8.06 -1.14 -16.47
CA GLY A 477 -7.79 -1.30 -17.89
C GLY A 477 -8.08 0.00 -18.68
N PRO A 478 -8.97 -0.05 -19.70
CA PRO A 478 -9.29 1.14 -20.51
C PRO A 478 -9.94 2.28 -19.73
N PHE A 479 -10.53 1.98 -18.59
CA PHE A 479 -11.23 2.94 -17.72
C PHE A 479 -10.32 3.56 -16.65
N ALA A 480 -9.14 2.99 -16.42
CA ALA A 480 -8.15 3.55 -15.49
C ALA A 480 -7.66 4.93 -15.93
N TYR A 481 -7.12 5.68 -14.97
CA TYR A 481 -6.34 6.87 -15.30
C TYR A 481 -5.00 6.45 -15.93
N LYS A 482 -4.49 7.28 -16.84
CA LYS A 482 -3.24 6.98 -17.56
C LYS A 482 -2.08 7.80 -16.98
N SER A 483 -0.87 7.30 -17.12
CA SER A 483 0.34 8.02 -16.73
C SER A 483 0.47 9.36 -17.48
N LYS A 484 0.10 9.43 -18.76
CA LYS A 484 0.10 10.69 -19.52
C LYS A 484 -1.26 11.37 -19.42
N SER A 485 -1.29 12.62 -18.92
CA SER A 485 -2.47 13.48 -18.86
C SER A 485 -2.91 13.95 -20.24
N GLU A 486 -4.14 14.51 -20.35
CA GLU A 486 -4.55 15.31 -21.51
C GLU A 486 -3.86 16.68 -21.56
N ILE A 487 -3.33 17.15 -20.43
CA ILE A 487 -2.54 18.38 -20.33
C ILE A 487 -1.11 18.05 -20.72
N GLU A 488 -0.56 18.76 -21.69
CA GLU A 488 0.80 18.56 -22.15
C GLU A 488 1.79 18.74 -20.98
N ASN A 489 2.84 17.91 -20.92
CA ASN A 489 3.88 17.89 -19.90
C ASN A 489 3.41 17.53 -18.48
N LEU A 490 2.13 17.17 -18.27
CA LEU A 490 1.64 16.64 -17.01
C LEU A 490 1.52 15.12 -17.08
N TYR A 491 2.11 14.47 -16.09
CA TYR A 491 2.09 13.01 -15.93
C TYR A 491 1.61 12.65 -14.53
N LEU A 492 1.10 11.42 -14.38
CA LEU A 492 0.61 10.89 -13.11
C LEU A 492 1.27 9.55 -12.80
N CYS A 493 1.49 9.29 -11.53
CA CYS A 493 1.89 7.97 -11.02
C CYS A 493 1.15 7.68 -9.69
N GLY A 494 1.44 6.53 -9.08
CA GLY A 494 0.87 6.14 -7.79
C GLY A 494 -0.31 5.16 -7.90
N ALA A 495 -1.01 4.97 -6.78
CA ALA A 495 -2.00 3.92 -6.55
C ALA A 495 -3.20 3.91 -7.49
N SER A 496 -3.58 5.07 -8.04
CA SER A 496 -4.74 5.23 -8.94
C SER A 496 -4.41 4.98 -10.42
N ILE A 497 -3.15 4.78 -10.79
CA ILE A 497 -2.71 4.73 -12.20
C ILE A 497 -2.53 3.29 -12.69
N LEU A 498 -1.77 2.47 -11.98
CA LEU A 498 -1.52 1.07 -12.35
C LEU A 498 -2.14 0.13 -11.33
N SER A 499 -1.57 0.09 -10.14
CA SER A 499 -2.03 -0.71 -9.01
C SER A 499 -1.66 -0.01 -7.70
N HIS A 500 -2.33 -0.39 -6.62
CA HIS A 500 -2.04 0.06 -5.27
C HIS A 500 -0.96 -0.81 -4.61
N GLY A 501 -0.68 -0.52 -3.34
CA GLY A 501 0.41 -1.14 -2.60
C GLY A 501 1.78 -0.61 -3.02
N VAL A 502 2.81 -0.96 -2.24
CA VAL A 502 4.17 -0.42 -2.44
C VAL A 502 4.73 -0.80 -3.81
N ALA A 503 4.64 -2.09 -4.16
CA ALA A 503 5.12 -2.59 -5.45
C ALA A 503 4.31 -2.02 -6.63
N GLY A 504 2.97 -2.02 -6.54
CA GLY A 504 2.10 -1.51 -7.60
C GLY A 504 2.31 -0.02 -7.87
N ALA A 505 2.40 0.80 -6.81
CA ALA A 505 2.70 2.21 -6.93
C ALA A 505 4.13 2.44 -7.44
N GLY A 506 5.12 1.64 -6.98
CA GLY A 506 6.49 1.69 -7.47
C GLY A 506 6.59 1.42 -8.97
N HIS A 507 5.97 0.35 -9.46
CA HIS A 507 5.87 0.06 -10.89
C HIS A 507 5.18 1.18 -11.68
N SER A 508 4.16 1.82 -11.10
CA SER A 508 3.50 2.98 -11.71
C SER A 508 4.48 4.14 -11.93
N GLY A 509 5.35 4.41 -10.94
CA GLY A 509 6.39 5.42 -11.04
C GLY A 509 7.40 5.12 -12.14
N VAL A 510 7.91 3.88 -12.20
CA VAL A 510 8.83 3.43 -13.27
C VAL A 510 8.17 3.56 -14.65
N ASN A 511 6.91 3.13 -14.79
CA ASN A 511 6.18 3.26 -16.05
C ASN A 511 6.02 4.72 -16.49
N THR A 512 5.79 5.62 -15.54
CA THR A 512 5.66 7.06 -15.83
C THR A 512 7.00 7.67 -16.26
N ALA A 513 8.10 7.30 -15.59
CA ALA A 513 9.44 7.70 -16.02
C ALA A 513 9.77 7.18 -17.43
N ALA A 514 9.43 5.92 -17.73
CA ALA A 514 9.64 5.33 -19.04
C ALA A 514 8.88 6.08 -20.16
N VAL A 515 7.64 6.53 -19.90
CA VAL A 515 6.87 7.36 -20.84
C VAL A 515 7.56 8.69 -21.12
N ILE A 516 8.14 9.33 -20.10
CA ILE A 516 8.87 10.61 -20.23
C ILE A 516 10.18 10.40 -21.00
N LEU A 517 10.90 9.33 -20.71
CA LEU A 517 12.19 9.03 -21.34
C LEU A 517 12.05 8.39 -22.74
N GLY A 518 10.84 7.97 -23.13
CA GLY A 518 10.60 7.32 -24.42
C GLY A 518 11.19 5.90 -24.51
N CYS A 519 11.40 5.22 -23.38
CA CYS A 519 11.96 3.87 -23.32
C CYS A 519 10.93 2.84 -22.81
N SER A 520 11.32 1.56 -22.74
CA SER A 520 10.51 0.51 -22.10
C SER A 520 10.66 0.57 -20.58
N PRO A 521 9.58 0.34 -19.80
CA PRO A 521 9.70 0.18 -18.36
C PRO A 521 10.68 -0.92 -17.94
N ASP A 522 10.89 -1.94 -18.78
CA ASP A 522 11.80 -3.04 -18.48
C ASP A 522 13.27 -2.60 -18.50
N GLU A 523 13.62 -1.66 -19.41
CA GLU A 523 14.96 -1.08 -19.45
C GLU A 523 15.32 -0.34 -18.15
N LEU A 524 14.30 0.26 -17.49
CA LEU A 524 14.48 0.94 -16.21
C LEU A 524 14.48 -0.02 -14.99
N LYS A 525 14.04 -1.27 -15.21
CA LYS A 525 14.03 -2.34 -14.19
C LYS A 525 15.13 -3.38 -14.40
N GLU A 526 15.98 -3.22 -15.41
CA GLU A 526 17.15 -4.07 -15.54
C GLU A 526 17.98 -3.99 -14.26
N PRO A 527 18.27 -5.14 -13.61
CA PRO A 527 19.02 -5.14 -12.36
C PRO A 527 20.38 -4.47 -12.55
N GLU A 528 20.71 -3.54 -11.67
CA GLU A 528 22.08 -3.06 -11.60
C GLU A 528 23.00 -4.20 -11.15
N PRO A 529 24.27 -4.23 -11.60
CA PRO A 529 25.23 -5.24 -11.15
C PRO A 529 25.33 -5.28 -9.62
N ASP A 530 25.53 -6.47 -9.07
CA ASP A 530 25.77 -6.72 -7.65
C ASP A 530 24.63 -6.30 -6.70
N GLN A 531 23.41 -6.18 -7.23
CA GLN A 531 22.22 -5.92 -6.41
C GLN A 531 21.59 -7.22 -5.91
N GLU A 532 21.61 -7.41 -4.60
CA GLU A 532 21.01 -8.59 -3.94
C GLU A 532 20.10 -8.18 -2.79
N LEU A 533 18.94 -8.83 -2.68
CA LEU A 533 18.06 -8.68 -1.54
C LEU A 533 18.47 -9.65 -0.43
N MET A 534 18.65 -9.14 0.78
CA MET A 534 18.81 -9.99 1.95
C MET A 534 17.42 -10.44 2.42
N ILE A 535 17.21 -11.75 2.47
CA ILE A 535 15.99 -12.37 3.00
C ILE A 535 16.36 -13.23 4.20
N LEU A 536 15.65 -13.03 5.30
CA LEU A 536 15.80 -13.75 6.56
C LEU A 536 14.46 -14.38 6.93
N GLU A 537 14.45 -15.39 7.79
CA GLU A 537 13.22 -16.03 8.26
C GLU A 537 12.75 -15.36 9.56
N ALA A 538 11.51 -14.83 9.60
CA ALA A 538 10.96 -14.19 10.81
C ALA A 538 10.78 -15.19 11.97
N GLU A 539 10.45 -16.45 11.64
CA GLU A 539 10.31 -17.54 12.60
C GLU A 539 11.61 -18.35 12.81
N GLY A 540 12.72 -17.92 12.19
CA GLY A 540 14.02 -18.56 12.33
C GLY A 540 14.65 -18.37 13.72
N ASP A 541 15.65 -19.19 14.05
CA ASP A 541 16.46 -18.94 15.26
C ASP A 541 17.28 -17.63 15.02
N PRO A 542 17.15 -16.63 15.87
CA PRO A 542 17.95 -15.40 15.75
C PRO A 542 19.47 -15.66 15.69
N LYS A 543 19.98 -16.77 16.21
CA LYS A 543 21.41 -17.13 16.14
C LYS A 543 21.90 -17.34 14.70
N ASP A 544 20.99 -17.67 13.78
CA ASP A 544 21.30 -17.88 12.37
C ASP A 544 21.37 -16.56 11.59
N TYR A 545 21.01 -15.43 12.23
CA TYR A 545 21.06 -14.12 11.58
C TYR A 545 22.51 -13.61 11.46
N PRO A 546 22.82 -12.83 10.42
CA PRO A 546 24.11 -12.15 10.30
C PRO A 546 24.44 -11.34 11.55
N GLU A 547 25.74 -11.31 11.92
CA GLU A 547 26.22 -10.60 13.13
C GLU A 547 25.77 -9.12 13.17
N SER A 548 25.71 -8.48 12.01
CA SER A 548 25.24 -7.09 11.88
C SER A 548 23.77 -6.91 12.30
N ILE A 549 22.95 -7.93 12.13
CA ILE A 549 21.53 -7.95 12.53
C ILE A 549 21.43 -8.26 14.03
N LEU A 550 22.16 -9.25 14.53
CA LEU A 550 22.23 -9.58 15.96
C LEU A 550 22.66 -8.36 16.78
N ASN A 551 23.66 -7.61 16.31
CA ASN A 551 24.12 -6.41 16.97
C ASN A 551 23.02 -5.31 17.05
N LYS A 552 22.18 -5.16 16.01
CA LYS A 552 21.03 -4.24 16.06
C LYS A 552 20.00 -4.66 17.11
N MET A 553 19.70 -5.94 17.22
CA MET A 553 18.77 -6.48 18.22
C MET A 553 19.30 -6.23 19.64
N ASN A 554 20.56 -6.56 19.89
CA ASN A 554 21.21 -6.38 21.20
C ASN A 554 21.26 -4.91 21.62
N ILE A 555 21.59 -3.99 20.71
CA ILE A 555 21.60 -2.54 20.99
C ILE A 555 20.21 -2.07 21.39
N ARG A 556 19.15 -2.53 20.74
CA ARG A 556 17.79 -2.11 21.05
C ARG A 556 17.34 -2.59 22.42
N GLN A 557 17.55 -3.88 22.72
CA GLN A 557 17.22 -4.47 24.02
C GLN A 557 17.98 -3.79 25.16
N LYS A 558 19.27 -3.52 24.98
CA LYS A 558 20.11 -2.80 25.96
C LYS A 558 19.59 -1.38 26.21
N LYS A 559 19.23 -0.63 25.17
CA LYS A 559 18.70 0.75 25.31
C LYS A 559 17.41 0.79 26.14
N MET A 560 16.55 -0.22 26.04
CA MET A 560 15.32 -0.29 26.82
C MET A 560 15.61 -0.64 28.28
N SER A 561 16.45 -1.63 28.53
CA SER A 561 16.89 -1.97 29.90
C SER A 561 17.53 -0.78 30.63
N ASP A 562 18.32 0.02 29.93
CA ASP A 562 18.96 1.23 30.50
C ASP A 562 17.92 2.34 30.79
N LYS A 563 16.89 2.50 29.96
CA LYS A 563 15.80 3.46 30.22
C LYS A 563 14.96 3.08 31.43
N GLU A 564 14.62 1.80 31.59
CA GLU A 564 13.86 1.31 32.73
C GLU A 564 14.62 1.55 34.05
N LYS A 565 15.94 1.34 34.07
CA LYS A 565 16.80 1.63 35.23
C LYS A 565 16.89 3.13 35.58
N THR A 566 16.61 4.01 34.61
CA THR A 566 16.68 5.47 34.82
C THR A 566 15.32 6.02 35.33
N HIS A 567 14.24 5.26 35.17
CA HIS A 567 12.89 5.62 35.58
C HIS A 567 12.38 4.83 36.80
N ALA A 568 13.13 3.82 37.30
CA ALA A 568 12.94 3.13 38.57
C ALA A 568 13.80 3.79 39.67
#